data_60c8c2297cea290a273d74bfec525ff0
#
_entry.id   60c8c2297cea290a273d74bfec525ff0
#
_cell.length_a   1.000
_cell.length_b   1.000
_cell.length_c   1.000
_cell.angle_alpha   90.00
_cell.angle_beta   90.00
_cell.angle_gamma   90.00
#
_symmetry.space_group_name_H-M   'P 1'
#
loop_
_entity.id
_entity.type
_entity.pdbx_description
1 polymer ?
#
loop_
_entity_poly.entity_id
_entity_poly.type
_entity_poly.pdbx_seq_one_letter_code
_entity_poly.pdbx_strand_id
1 'polypeptide(L)'
;MRRLARLFGIAPPAASPPPPDSAKAPDYKNAWNEAARANAEDAILTGAEGDVFEGAGRGDAETVARFIPDAAAVLDIGCGIGRVERYLAPRVRELWAVDVSGEMIRRAGERLSGQPNVHLREVGNREYLAAFPDGRFDLVFSFLVLQHLEKEDAFLYIRDAFRVLRSGGVFLTQFPNLLSSAYSHAFLDGVGVPDRSPGRVRASTEPEVRHTLGLAGFEIADLWYGGHTENDAEIYVVARKPGTA
;
A
#
# COMPACT_ATOMS: atom_id res chain seq x y z
N MET A 1 -2.00 -18.46 18.70
CA MET A 1 -0.74 -18.13 18.01
C MET A 1 0.49 -18.94 18.48
N ARG A 2 0.73 -19.16 19.77
CA ARG A 2 1.90 -19.95 20.24
C ARG A 2 1.95 -21.42 19.77
N ARG A 3 0.86 -22.03 19.32
CA ARG A 3 0.82 -23.44 18.86
C ARG A 3 1.23 -23.61 17.38
N LEU A 4 0.96 -22.67 16.48
CA LEU A 4 1.32 -22.76 15.06
C LEU A 4 2.80 -22.39 14.82
N ALA A 5 3.34 -21.41 15.56
CA ALA A 5 4.76 -21.07 15.51
C ALA A 5 5.68 -22.25 15.89
N ARG A 6 5.21 -23.16 16.75
CA ARG A 6 5.96 -24.38 17.12
C ARG A 6 5.99 -25.45 16.02
N LEU A 7 5.06 -25.45 15.08
CA LEU A 7 5.00 -26.43 13.98
C LEU A 7 6.03 -26.17 12.88
N PHE A 8 6.49 -24.93 12.74
CA PHE A 8 7.45 -24.53 11.69
C PHE A 8 8.79 -24.03 12.25
N GLY A 9 9.02 -24.07 13.56
CA GLY A 9 10.28 -23.65 14.17
C GLY A 9 10.60 -22.15 13.99
N ILE A 10 9.60 -21.35 13.59
CA ILE A 10 9.77 -19.90 13.37
C ILE A 10 9.55 -19.21 14.72
N ALA A 11 10.63 -18.76 15.34
CA ALA A 11 10.55 -17.85 16.48
C ALA A 11 9.86 -16.54 16.07
N PRO A 12 9.10 -15.89 16.97
CA PRO A 12 8.59 -14.54 16.67
C PRO A 12 9.77 -13.65 16.30
N PRO A 13 9.62 -12.76 15.31
CA PRO A 13 10.73 -11.92 14.86
C PRO A 13 11.29 -11.14 16.05
N ALA A 14 12.56 -11.36 16.33
CA ALA A 14 13.35 -10.49 17.19
C ALA A 14 13.27 -9.06 16.63
N ALA A 15 13.55 -8.07 17.47
CA ALA A 15 13.66 -6.68 17.07
C ALA A 15 14.32 -6.56 15.68
N SER A 16 13.73 -5.74 14.81
CA SER A 16 14.11 -5.60 13.40
C SER A 16 15.63 -5.64 13.24
N PRO A 17 16.16 -6.50 12.35
CA PRO A 17 17.59 -6.43 12.03
C PRO A 17 17.89 -5.00 11.53
N PRO A 18 19.11 -4.49 11.75
CA PRO A 18 19.53 -3.24 11.16
C PRO A 18 19.35 -3.35 9.63
N PRO A 19 18.96 -2.25 8.96
CA PRO A 19 18.76 -2.27 7.51
C PRO A 19 20.03 -2.78 6.82
N PRO A 20 19.89 -3.64 5.79
CA PRO A 20 21.03 -4.06 4.98
C PRO A 20 21.75 -2.84 4.42
N ASP A 21 23.04 -2.99 4.14
CA ASP A 21 23.95 -1.96 3.67
C ASP A 21 23.30 -1.00 2.67
N SER A 22 23.32 0.30 2.96
CA SER A 22 22.61 1.36 2.22
C SER A 22 22.97 1.46 0.73
N ALA A 23 24.07 0.83 0.33
CA ALA A 23 24.57 0.85 -1.05
C ALA A 23 23.81 -0.09 -2.01
N LYS A 24 22.92 -0.96 -1.53
CA LYS A 24 22.21 -1.98 -2.35
C LYS A 24 20.70 -1.81 -2.40
N ALA A 25 20.12 -0.91 -1.63
CA ALA A 25 18.68 -0.73 -1.64
C ALA A 25 18.23 0.20 -2.77
N PRO A 26 17.06 -0.09 -3.39
CA PRO A 26 16.48 0.80 -4.38
C PRO A 26 16.23 2.20 -3.79
N ASP A 27 16.52 3.24 -4.56
CA ASP A 27 16.19 4.61 -4.19
C ASP A 27 14.79 4.96 -4.67
N TYR A 28 13.79 4.47 -3.96
CA TYR A 28 12.38 4.72 -4.25
C TYR A 28 12.06 6.21 -4.27
N LYS A 29 12.62 6.98 -3.35
CA LYS A 29 12.36 8.42 -3.23
C LYS A 29 12.73 9.18 -4.50
N ASN A 30 13.95 9.00 -4.99
CA ASN A 30 14.39 9.69 -6.20
C ASN A 30 13.60 9.25 -7.42
N ALA A 31 13.36 7.94 -7.58
CA ALA A 31 12.60 7.42 -8.71
C ALA A 31 11.17 7.99 -8.76
N TRP A 32 10.45 7.99 -7.64
CA TRP A 32 9.10 8.53 -7.58
C TRP A 32 9.05 10.06 -7.66
N ASN A 33 10.07 10.78 -7.19
CA ASN A 33 10.20 12.22 -7.42
C ASN A 33 10.37 12.55 -8.92
N GLU A 34 11.21 11.79 -9.64
CA GLU A 34 11.38 11.95 -11.09
C GLU A 34 10.12 11.63 -11.86
N ALA A 35 9.46 10.51 -11.55
CA ALA A 35 8.20 10.12 -12.17
C ALA A 35 7.11 11.19 -11.94
N ALA A 36 6.97 11.70 -10.73
CA ALA A 36 6.04 12.76 -10.40
C ALA A 36 6.28 14.06 -11.17
N ARG A 37 7.54 14.44 -11.38
CA ARG A 37 7.90 15.63 -12.16
C ARG A 37 7.58 15.45 -13.64
N ALA A 38 7.77 14.26 -14.17
CA ALA A 38 7.47 13.96 -15.58
C ALA A 38 5.95 13.97 -15.85
N ASN A 39 5.20 13.11 -15.22
CA ASN A 39 3.73 13.07 -15.24
C ASN A 39 3.21 12.31 -14.03
N ALA A 40 2.65 13.01 -13.05
CA ALA A 40 2.24 12.38 -11.79
C ALA A 40 1.00 11.49 -11.93
N GLU A 41 0.05 11.82 -12.81
CA GLU A 41 -1.14 10.97 -13.03
C GLU A 41 -0.75 9.67 -13.71
N ASP A 42 0.04 9.74 -14.78
CA ASP A 42 0.55 8.56 -15.49
C ASP A 42 1.47 7.69 -14.61
N ALA A 43 2.25 8.30 -13.74
CA ALA A 43 3.10 7.60 -12.77
C ALA A 43 2.30 6.77 -11.77
N ILE A 44 1.10 7.21 -11.40
CA ILE A 44 0.21 6.53 -10.46
C ILE A 44 -0.64 5.48 -11.18
N LEU A 45 -1.21 5.86 -12.33
CA LEU A 45 -2.11 4.99 -13.11
C LEU A 45 -1.84 5.21 -14.59
N THR A 46 -0.99 4.37 -15.15
CA THR A 46 -0.50 4.48 -16.53
C THR A 46 -1.66 4.57 -17.53
N GLY A 47 -1.60 5.57 -18.40
CA GLY A 47 -2.60 5.84 -19.43
C GLY A 47 -3.91 6.44 -18.94
N ALA A 48 -4.02 6.78 -17.66
CA ALA A 48 -5.21 7.42 -17.10
C ALA A 48 -4.91 8.89 -16.74
N GLU A 49 -5.59 9.81 -17.39
CA GLU A 49 -5.50 11.25 -17.14
C GLU A 49 -6.89 11.86 -17.01
N GLY A 50 -6.98 13.01 -16.36
CA GLY A 50 -8.21 13.79 -16.25
C GLY A 50 -9.37 12.99 -15.67
N ASP A 51 -10.50 12.94 -16.39
CA ASP A 51 -11.73 12.29 -15.89
C ASP A 51 -11.57 10.79 -15.61
N VAL A 52 -10.70 10.09 -16.34
CA VAL A 52 -10.41 8.66 -16.12
C VAL A 52 -9.66 8.49 -14.81
N PHE A 53 -8.64 9.30 -14.57
CA PHE A 53 -7.88 9.31 -13.31
C PHE A 53 -8.77 9.66 -12.11
N GLU A 54 -9.62 10.68 -12.25
CA GLU A 54 -10.59 11.09 -11.21
C GLU A 54 -11.63 10.00 -10.94
N GLY A 55 -12.14 9.35 -11.99
CA GLY A 55 -13.09 8.24 -11.88
C GLY A 55 -12.50 7.05 -11.12
N ALA A 56 -11.25 6.67 -11.42
CA ALA A 56 -10.53 5.64 -10.70
C ALA A 56 -10.34 6.00 -9.22
N GLY A 57 -9.96 7.26 -8.92
CA GLY A 57 -9.81 7.74 -7.54
C GLY A 57 -11.12 7.66 -6.74
N ARG A 58 -12.23 7.99 -7.37
CA ARG A 58 -13.56 7.88 -6.77
C ARG A 58 -13.94 6.42 -6.50
N GLY A 59 -13.71 5.53 -7.46
CA GLY A 59 -13.98 4.10 -7.32
C GLY A 59 -13.18 3.45 -6.19
N ASP A 60 -11.90 3.81 -6.09
CA ASP A 60 -11.05 3.33 -4.99
C ASP A 60 -11.50 3.88 -3.63
N ALA A 61 -11.88 5.15 -3.56
CA ALA A 61 -12.45 5.74 -2.33
C ALA A 61 -13.77 5.06 -1.91
N GLU A 62 -14.64 4.71 -2.86
CA GLU A 62 -15.85 3.90 -2.59
C GLU A 62 -15.49 2.51 -2.04
N THR A 63 -14.46 1.89 -2.59
CA THR A 63 -13.98 0.58 -2.12
C THR A 63 -13.47 0.67 -0.68
N VAL A 64 -12.65 1.67 -0.35
CA VAL A 64 -12.15 1.90 1.02
C VAL A 64 -13.31 2.21 1.97
N ALA A 65 -14.27 3.05 1.55
CA ALA A 65 -15.39 3.49 2.38
C ALA A 65 -16.28 2.34 2.89
N ARG A 66 -16.32 1.21 2.19
CA ARG A 66 -17.08 0.01 2.62
C ARG A 66 -16.58 -0.60 3.93
N PHE A 67 -15.34 -0.30 4.32
CA PHE A 67 -14.67 -0.91 5.48
C PHE A 67 -14.34 0.11 6.58
N ILE A 68 -14.77 1.36 6.42
CA ILE A 68 -14.52 2.43 7.38
C ILE A 68 -15.59 2.41 8.48
N PRO A 69 -15.22 2.29 9.76
CA PRO A 69 -16.16 2.53 10.86
C PRO A 69 -16.47 4.03 11.01
N ASP A 70 -17.56 4.35 11.72
CA ASP A 70 -17.92 5.73 12.01
C ASP A 70 -16.78 6.49 12.71
N ALA A 71 -16.60 7.74 12.32
CA ALA A 71 -15.57 8.64 12.90
C ALA A 71 -14.15 8.07 12.90
N ALA A 72 -13.77 7.31 11.85
CA ALA A 72 -12.50 6.62 11.78
C ALA A 72 -11.28 7.55 11.65
N ALA A 73 -10.16 7.09 12.21
CA ALA A 73 -8.82 7.53 11.86
C ALA A 73 -8.23 6.58 10.81
N VAL A 74 -7.91 7.09 9.64
CA VAL A 74 -7.48 6.32 8.48
C VAL A 74 -6.06 6.70 8.08
N LEU A 75 -5.28 5.73 7.60
CA LEU A 75 -3.96 5.95 7.02
C LEU A 75 -3.91 5.38 5.61
N ASP A 76 -3.44 6.19 4.66
CA ASP A 76 -3.03 5.75 3.33
C ASP A 76 -1.52 5.65 3.22
N ILE A 77 -1.03 4.52 2.69
CA ILE A 77 0.38 4.27 2.39
C ILE A 77 0.59 4.42 0.89
N GLY A 78 1.31 5.46 0.48
CA GLY A 78 1.60 5.77 -0.92
C GLY A 78 0.48 6.57 -1.59
N CYS A 79 0.12 7.68 -0.99
CA CYS A 79 -1.02 8.50 -1.44
C CYS A 79 -0.83 9.18 -2.82
N GLY A 80 0.40 9.23 -3.34
CA GLY A 80 0.70 9.96 -4.56
C GLY A 80 0.25 11.42 -4.46
N ILE A 81 -0.53 11.87 -5.43
CA ILE A 81 -1.06 13.25 -5.47
C ILE A 81 -2.44 13.41 -4.80
N GLY A 82 -2.85 12.45 -3.97
CA GLY A 82 -4.12 12.56 -3.24
C GLY A 82 -5.36 12.18 -4.05
N ARG A 83 -5.24 11.19 -4.93
CA ARG A 83 -6.29 10.72 -5.83
C ARG A 83 -7.50 10.16 -5.07
N VAL A 84 -7.24 9.31 -4.09
CA VAL A 84 -8.26 8.65 -3.26
C VAL A 84 -8.72 9.59 -2.14
N GLU A 85 -7.79 10.30 -1.51
CA GLU A 85 -8.02 11.18 -0.36
C GLU A 85 -9.04 12.26 -0.65
N ARG A 86 -9.02 12.81 -1.87
CA ARG A 86 -9.99 13.84 -2.30
C ARG A 86 -11.45 13.43 -2.07
N TYR A 87 -11.75 12.15 -2.29
CA TYR A 87 -13.10 11.60 -2.19
C TYR A 87 -13.37 10.92 -0.84
N LEU A 88 -12.31 10.51 -0.14
CA LEU A 88 -12.40 9.81 1.13
C LEU A 88 -12.45 10.76 2.33
N ALA A 89 -11.75 11.89 2.28
CA ALA A 89 -11.65 12.84 3.39
C ALA A 89 -13.00 13.28 3.97
N PRO A 90 -14.06 13.57 3.18
CA PRO A 90 -15.36 13.95 3.74
C PRO A 90 -16.06 12.85 4.55
N ARG A 91 -15.56 11.61 4.50
CA ARG A 91 -16.20 10.43 5.11
C ARG A 91 -15.50 9.95 6.38
N VAL A 92 -14.40 10.59 6.77
CA VAL A 92 -13.58 10.18 7.91
C VAL A 92 -13.32 11.33 8.88
N ARG A 93 -13.05 11.01 10.13
CA ARG A 93 -12.70 12.01 11.12
C ARG A 93 -11.30 12.59 10.88
N GLU A 94 -10.36 11.73 10.51
CA GLU A 94 -8.95 12.07 10.32
C GLU A 94 -8.35 11.14 9.25
N LEU A 95 -7.66 11.72 8.28
CA LEU A 95 -6.99 10.99 7.21
C LEU A 95 -5.52 11.37 7.18
N TRP A 96 -4.66 10.43 7.50
CA TRP A 96 -3.23 10.54 7.27
C TRP A 96 -2.88 9.90 5.93
N ALA A 97 -2.02 10.57 5.18
CA ALA A 97 -1.59 10.10 3.87
C ALA A 97 -0.08 10.30 3.74
N VAL A 98 0.62 9.22 3.48
CA VAL A 98 2.09 9.22 3.39
C VAL A 98 2.57 8.81 2.02
N ASP A 99 3.67 9.41 1.58
CA ASP A 99 4.37 9.03 0.36
C ASP A 99 5.88 9.21 0.55
N VAL A 100 6.69 8.43 -0.17
CA VAL A 100 8.15 8.54 -0.17
C VAL A 100 8.61 9.74 -0.99
N SER A 101 7.81 10.19 -1.96
CA SER A 101 8.09 11.30 -2.86
C SER A 101 7.61 12.63 -2.27
N GLY A 102 8.54 13.53 -1.97
CA GLY A 102 8.20 14.89 -1.55
C GLY A 102 7.48 15.68 -2.65
N GLU A 103 7.72 15.37 -3.93
CA GLU A 103 7.01 15.99 -5.04
C GLU A 103 5.55 15.52 -5.11
N MET A 104 5.27 14.23 -4.85
CA MET A 104 3.89 13.74 -4.71
C MET A 104 3.18 14.42 -3.55
N ILE A 105 3.79 14.49 -2.37
CA ILE A 105 3.23 15.17 -1.18
C ILE A 105 2.95 16.65 -1.45
N ARG A 106 3.84 17.36 -2.14
CA ARG A 106 3.62 18.76 -2.52
C ARG A 106 2.37 18.90 -3.38
N ARG A 107 2.22 18.08 -4.42
CA ARG A 107 1.05 18.10 -5.31
C ARG A 107 -0.24 17.67 -4.60
N ALA A 108 -0.14 16.67 -3.70
CA ALA A 108 -1.26 16.29 -2.85
C ALA A 108 -1.72 17.47 -1.96
N GLY A 109 -0.79 18.25 -1.41
CA GLY A 109 -1.10 19.44 -0.61
C GLY A 109 -1.89 20.50 -1.40
N GLU A 110 -1.52 20.73 -2.64
CA GLU A 110 -2.26 21.65 -3.55
C GLU A 110 -3.67 21.12 -3.83
N ARG A 111 -3.77 19.83 -4.19
CA ARG A 111 -5.03 19.17 -4.54
C ARG A 111 -6.02 19.07 -3.37
N LEU A 112 -5.51 18.88 -2.16
CA LEU A 112 -6.30 18.63 -0.94
C LEU A 112 -6.38 19.86 -0.01
N SER A 113 -6.00 21.06 -0.49
CA SER A 113 -5.94 22.29 0.30
C SER A 113 -7.27 22.67 0.99
N GLY A 114 -8.40 22.19 0.47
CA GLY A 114 -9.74 22.39 1.06
C GLY A 114 -10.17 21.31 2.07
N GLN A 115 -9.30 20.37 2.45
CA GLN A 115 -9.63 19.23 3.29
C GLN A 115 -8.89 19.34 4.65
N PRO A 116 -9.46 19.97 5.67
CA PRO A 116 -8.77 20.31 6.92
C PRO A 116 -8.43 19.08 7.78
N ASN A 117 -9.06 17.94 7.53
CA ASN A 117 -8.84 16.68 8.24
C ASN A 117 -7.83 15.75 7.54
N VAL A 118 -7.18 16.21 6.45
CA VAL A 118 -6.13 15.47 5.76
C VAL A 118 -4.76 15.95 6.24
N HIS A 119 -3.93 14.99 6.65
CA HIS A 119 -2.56 15.22 7.12
C HIS A 119 -1.57 14.51 6.21
N LEU A 120 -0.81 15.28 5.45
CA LEU A 120 0.18 14.78 4.51
C LEU A 120 1.56 14.67 5.18
N ARG A 121 2.28 13.59 4.88
CA ARG A 121 3.63 13.40 5.39
C ARG A 121 4.50 12.67 4.39
N GLU A 122 5.66 13.28 4.07
CA GLU A 122 6.73 12.58 3.41
C GLU A 122 7.39 11.60 4.39
N VAL A 123 7.65 10.35 3.95
CA VAL A 123 8.38 9.33 4.69
C VAL A 123 9.69 9.02 4.00
N GLY A 124 10.73 8.69 4.75
CA GLY A 124 12.02 8.30 4.18
C GLY A 124 11.96 6.90 3.56
N ASN A 125 12.91 6.59 2.66
CA ASN A 125 13.01 5.29 1.97
C ASN A 125 12.92 4.07 2.89
N ARG A 126 13.24 4.20 4.17
CA ARG A 126 13.27 3.13 5.18
C ARG A 126 12.68 3.53 6.53
N GLU A 127 11.99 4.65 6.58
CA GLU A 127 11.28 5.07 7.80
C GLU A 127 9.97 4.32 7.97
N TYR A 128 9.43 3.79 6.86
CA TYR A 128 8.14 3.13 6.83
C TYR A 128 7.09 3.94 7.60
N LEU A 129 6.45 3.36 8.60
CA LEU A 129 5.47 4.03 9.45
C LEU A 129 5.99 4.32 10.88
N ALA A 130 7.31 4.39 11.08
CA ALA A 130 7.92 4.58 12.40
C ALA A 130 7.44 5.86 13.13
N ALA A 131 7.00 6.86 12.38
CA ALA A 131 6.47 8.11 12.94
C ALA A 131 5.11 7.96 13.64
N PHE A 132 4.41 6.84 13.46
CA PHE A 132 3.09 6.63 14.04
C PHE A 132 3.16 5.66 15.21
N PRO A 133 2.44 5.97 16.31
CA PRO A 133 2.36 5.06 17.45
C PRO A 133 1.55 3.81 17.12
N ASP A 134 1.74 2.77 17.93
CA ASP A 134 0.99 1.53 17.86
C ASP A 134 -0.50 1.77 18.10
N GLY A 135 -1.35 1.06 17.38
CA GLY A 135 -2.79 1.04 17.61
C GLY A 135 -3.52 2.35 17.31
N ARG A 136 -2.96 3.25 16.49
CA ARG A 136 -3.53 4.56 16.20
C ARG A 136 -4.73 4.52 15.26
N PHE A 137 -4.69 3.68 14.23
CA PHE A 137 -5.62 3.73 13.11
C PHE A 137 -6.70 2.65 13.17
N ASP A 138 -7.90 3.00 12.72
CA ASP A 138 -9.02 2.09 12.54
C ASP A 138 -8.88 1.31 11.24
N LEU A 139 -8.40 1.98 10.19
CA LEU A 139 -8.16 1.42 8.88
C LEU A 139 -6.83 1.96 8.33
N VAL A 140 -6.06 1.07 7.73
CA VAL A 140 -4.90 1.39 6.88
C VAL A 140 -5.21 0.86 5.50
N PHE A 141 -4.91 1.62 4.44
CA PHE A 141 -4.97 1.09 3.08
C PHE A 141 -3.72 1.42 2.27
N SER A 142 -3.54 0.67 1.18
CA SER A 142 -2.44 0.90 0.24
C SER A 142 -2.83 0.35 -1.12
N PHE A 143 -2.96 1.21 -2.12
CA PHE A 143 -3.31 0.86 -3.48
C PHE A 143 -2.24 1.31 -4.47
N LEU A 144 -1.86 0.42 -5.40
CA LEU A 144 -0.85 0.65 -6.44
C LEU A 144 0.56 1.01 -5.90
N VAL A 145 0.92 0.54 -4.70
CA VAL A 145 2.18 0.89 -4.03
C VAL A 145 3.07 -0.33 -3.77
N LEU A 146 2.57 -1.33 -3.04
CA LEU A 146 3.38 -2.46 -2.58
C LEU A 146 3.98 -3.26 -3.75
N GLN A 147 3.33 -3.21 -4.90
CA GLN A 147 3.78 -3.82 -6.15
C GLN A 147 5.09 -3.24 -6.71
N HIS A 148 5.45 -2.03 -6.32
CA HIS A 148 6.66 -1.34 -6.77
C HIS A 148 7.86 -1.55 -5.85
N LEU A 149 7.64 -2.17 -4.70
CA LEU A 149 8.67 -2.45 -3.71
C LEU A 149 9.26 -3.85 -3.89
N GLU A 150 10.52 -4.04 -3.49
CA GLU A 150 11.02 -5.39 -3.26
C GLU A 150 10.15 -6.08 -2.20
N LYS A 151 9.96 -7.39 -2.30
CA LYS A 151 9.02 -8.12 -1.42
C LYS A 151 9.34 -7.96 0.07
N GLU A 152 10.62 -7.87 0.40
CA GLU A 152 11.11 -7.63 1.75
C GLU A 152 10.73 -6.23 2.26
N ASP A 153 10.86 -5.20 1.41
CA ASP A 153 10.47 -3.83 1.75
C ASP A 153 8.93 -3.70 1.87
N ALA A 154 8.19 -4.33 0.97
CA ALA A 154 6.73 -4.42 1.05
C ALA A 154 6.28 -5.10 2.36
N PHE A 155 6.97 -6.18 2.76
CA PHE A 155 6.69 -6.86 4.03
C PHE A 155 6.89 -5.96 5.25
N LEU A 156 7.90 -5.08 5.22
CA LEU A 156 8.13 -4.13 6.32
C LEU A 156 6.97 -3.12 6.45
N TYR A 157 6.41 -2.64 5.33
CA TYR A 157 5.19 -1.82 5.35
C TYR A 157 3.97 -2.59 5.87
N ILE A 158 3.79 -3.84 5.45
CA ILE A 158 2.70 -4.71 5.92
C ILE A 158 2.79 -4.94 7.44
N ARG A 159 3.99 -5.23 7.95
CA ARG A 159 4.24 -5.38 9.39
C ARG A 159 3.97 -4.09 10.15
N ASP A 160 4.39 -2.96 9.63
CA ASP A 160 4.14 -1.66 10.27
C ASP A 160 2.66 -1.26 10.18
N ALA A 161 1.94 -1.60 9.09
CA ALA A 161 0.49 -1.46 9.02
C ALA A 161 -0.19 -2.26 10.14
N PHE A 162 0.25 -3.50 10.38
CA PHE A 162 -0.23 -4.29 11.52
C PHE A 162 0.02 -3.60 12.86
N ARG A 163 1.22 -3.03 13.05
CA ARG A 163 1.60 -2.36 14.30
C ARG A 163 0.72 -1.13 14.57
N VAL A 164 0.55 -0.25 13.58
CA VAL A 164 -0.16 1.02 13.75
C VAL A 164 -1.68 0.88 13.77
N LEU A 165 -2.23 -0.26 13.32
CA LEU A 165 -3.64 -0.58 13.46
C LEU A 165 -3.99 -0.93 14.90
N ARG A 166 -5.14 -0.45 15.39
CA ARG A 166 -5.73 -0.93 16.65
C ARG A 166 -6.15 -2.38 16.56
N SER A 167 -6.37 -3.04 17.68
CA SER A 167 -7.00 -4.36 17.73
C SER A 167 -8.36 -4.32 17.02
N GLY A 168 -8.62 -5.30 16.14
CA GLY A 168 -9.80 -5.36 15.27
C GLY A 168 -9.77 -4.41 14.08
N GLY A 169 -8.71 -3.60 13.92
CA GLY A 169 -8.52 -2.71 12.77
C GLY A 169 -8.31 -3.45 11.45
N VAL A 170 -8.51 -2.75 10.35
CA VAL A 170 -8.50 -3.31 8.99
C VAL A 170 -7.32 -2.79 8.19
N PHE A 171 -6.62 -3.67 7.51
CA PHE A 171 -5.70 -3.35 6.43
C PHE A 171 -6.34 -3.76 5.09
N LEU A 172 -6.58 -2.78 4.22
CA LEU A 172 -7.10 -2.98 2.87
C LEU A 172 -5.99 -2.71 1.87
N THR A 173 -5.66 -3.70 1.05
CA THR A 173 -4.60 -3.55 0.05
C THR A 173 -4.89 -4.37 -1.19
N GLN A 174 -4.15 -4.09 -2.27
CA GLN A 174 -4.22 -4.91 -3.48
C GLN A 174 -2.81 -5.33 -3.93
N PHE A 175 -2.78 -6.43 -4.68
CA PHE A 175 -1.58 -6.98 -5.30
C PHE A 175 -1.88 -7.34 -6.75
N PRO A 176 -0.98 -7.04 -7.70
CA PRO A 176 -1.11 -7.51 -9.07
C PRO A 176 -1.15 -9.03 -9.11
N ASN A 177 -2.13 -9.58 -9.82
CA ASN A 177 -2.31 -11.03 -9.95
C ASN A 177 -1.40 -11.58 -11.05
N LEU A 178 -0.37 -12.31 -10.68
CA LEU A 178 0.54 -12.95 -11.64
C LEU A 178 -0.18 -13.88 -12.62
N LEU A 179 -1.33 -14.44 -12.25
CA LEU A 179 -2.10 -15.38 -13.05
C LEU A 179 -3.06 -14.69 -14.02
N SER A 180 -3.24 -13.36 -13.94
CA SER A 180 -3.98 -12.60 -14.96
C SER A 180 -3.21 -12.53 -16.28
N SER A 181 -3.92 -12.26 -17.37
CA SER A 181 -3.29 -12.09 -18.68
C SER A 181 -2.31 -10.92 -18.70
N ALA A 182 -2.73 -9.76 -18.18
CA ALA A 182 -1.92 -8.55 -18.16
C ALA A 182 -0.58 -8.75 -17.45
N TYR A 183 -0.61 -9.28 -16.22
CA TYR A 183 0.62 -9.42 -15.43
C TYR A 183 1.46 -10.64 -15.79
N SER A 184 0.87 -11.70 -16.38
CA SER A 184 1.64 -12.78 -16.99
C SER A 184 2.45 -12.28 -18.17
N HIS A 185 1.88 -11.45 -19.05
CA HIS A 185 2.61 -10.85 -20.17
C HIS A 185 3.69 -9.88 -19.67
N ALA A 186 3.35 -8.99 -18.75
CA ALA A 186 4.33 -8.05 -18.15
C ALA A 186 5.51 -8.79 -17.46
N PHE A 187 5.25 -9.95 -16.86
CA PHE A 187 6.31 -10.80 -16.32
C PHE A 187 7.22 -11.34 -17.42
N LEU A 188 6.65 -11.86 -18.53
CA LEU A 188 7.42 -12.40 -19.65
C LEU A 188 8.25 -11.31 -20.34
N ASP A 189 7.69 -10.11 -20.52
CA ASP A 189 8.38 -8.96 -21.10
C ASP A 189 9.59 -8.51 -20.25
N GLY A 190 9.51 -8.74 -18.94
CA GLY A 190 10.61 -8.47 -18.01
C GLY A 190 11.70 -9.54 -17.97
N VAL A 191 11.53 -10.70 -18.63
CA VAL A 191 12.52 -11.77 -18.61
C VAL A 191 13.78 -11.35 -19.39
N GLY A 192 14.93 -11.45 -18.73
CA GLY A 192 16.22 -11.06 -19.33
C GLY A 192 16.49 -9.54 -19.35
N VAL A 193 15.54 -8.72 -18.92
CA VAL A 193 15.75 -7.28 -18.75
C VAL A 193 16.47 -7.04 -17.41
N PRO A 194 17.67 -6.45 -17.41
CA PRO A 194 18.42 -6.23 -16.17
C PRO A 194 17.85 -5.10 -15.30
N ASP A 195 16.86 -4.37 -15.83
CA ASP A 195 16.23 -3.27 -15.11
C ASP A 195 15.40 -3.76 -13.92
N ARG A 196 15.80 -3.28 -12.74
CA ARG A 196 15.10 -3.49 -11.47
C ARG A 196 14.61 -2.17 -10.89
N SER A 197 14.24 -1.23 -11.76
CA SER A 197 13.76 0.09 -11.35
C SER A 197 12.58 -0.02 -10.39
N PRO A 198 12.39 0.96 -9.50
CA PRO A 198 11.24 1.06 -8.63
C PRO A 198 9.88 1.08 -9.36
N GLY A 199 9.85 1.51 -10.63
CA GLY A 199 8.64 1.47 -11.46
C GLY A 199 8.21 0.06 -11.89
N ARG A 200 9.08 -0.97 -11.74
CA ARG A 200 8.73 -2.34 -12.10
C ARG A 200 7.66 -2.90 -11.17
N VAL A 201 6.62 -3.49 -11.77
CA VAL A 201 5.57 -4.20 -11.02
C VAL A 201 6.03 -5.61 -10.62
N ARG A 202 5.82 -5.95 -9.37
CA ARG A 202 6.08 -7.29 -8.79
C ARG A 202 4.75 -7.95 -8.47
N ALA A 203 4.30 -8.78 -9.42
CA ALA A 203 3.06 -9.51 -9.27
C ALA A 203 3.20 -10.67 -8.26
N SER A 204 2.08 -11.04 -7.67
CA SER A 204 1.97 -12.10 -6.66
C SER A 204 0.85 -13.07 -7.00
N THR A 205 0.84 -14.22 -6.37
CA THR A 205 -0.28 -15.16 -6.40
C THR A 205 -1.08 -15.09 -5.08
N GLU A 206 -2.34 -15.46 -5.10
CA GLU A 206 -3.19 -15.47 -3.90
C GLU A 206 -2.55 -16.25 -2.73
N PRO A 207 -2.00 -17.47 -2.90
CA PRO A 207 -1.34 -18.18 -1.80
C PRO A 207 -0.17 -17.41 -1.18
N GLU A 208 0.62 -16.72 -2.01
CA GLU A 208 1.72 -15.87 -1.54
C GLU A 208 1.20 -14.69 -0.73
N VAL A 209 0.18 -14.00 -1.22
CA VAL A 209 -0.44 -12.85 -0.53
C VAL A 209 -0.99 -13.28 0.84
N ARG A 210 -1.74 -14.38 0.90
CA ARG A 210 -2.25 -14.94 2.17
C ARG A 210 -1.14 -15.28 3.14
N HIS A 211 -0.07 -15.91 2.64
CA HIS A 211 1.07 -16.29 3.48
C HIS A 211 1.78 -15.06 4.04
N THR A 212 2.09 -14.08 3.19
CA THR A 212 2.81 -12.86 3.57
C THR A 212 2.04 -12.04 4.62
N LEU A 213 0.72 -11.85 4.43
CA LEU A 213 -0.12 -11.17 5.42
C LEU A 213 -0.22 -11.96 6.73
N GLY A 214 -0.31 -13.29 6.66
CA GLY A 214 -0.30 -14.17 7.83
C GLY A 214 1.00 -14.11 8.63
N LEU A 215 2.17 -13.99 7.96
CA LEU A 215 3.47 -13.79 8.63
C LEU A 215 3.51 -12.48 9.44
N ALA A 216 2.84 -11.44 8.99
CA ALA A 216 2.71 -10.18 9.72
C ALA A 216 1.70 -10.25 10.89
N GLY A 217 0.91 -11.32 10.98
CA GLY A 217 -0.07 -11.54 12.04
C GLY A 217 -1.53 -11.23 11.66
N PHE A 218 -1.79 -10.88 10.42
CA PHE A 218 -3.15 -10.62 9.93
C PHE A 218 -3.96 -11.90 9.72
N GLU A 219 -5.28 -11.77 9.90
CA GLU A 219 -6.30 -12.74 9.47
C GLU A 219 -6.99 -12.20 8.23
N ILE A 220 -7.12 -13.01 7.18
CA ILE A 220 -7.82 -12.60 5.96
C ILE A 220 -9.32 -12.68 6.20
N ALA A 221 -9.98 -11.52 6.16
CA ALA A 221 -11.43 -11.41 6.34
C ALA A 221 -12.19 -11.53 5.02
N ASP A 222 -11.62 -11.00 3.93
CA ASP A 222 -12.21 -11.05 2.59
C ASP A 222 -11.11 -10.97 1.53
N LEU A 223 -11.37 -11.49 0.34
CA LEU A 223 -10.50 -11.43 -0.81
C LEU A 223 -11.35 -11.52 -2.08
N TRP A 224 -11.08 -10.63 -3.04
CA TRP A 224 -11.72 -10.69 -4.36
C TRP A 224 -10.74 -10.28 -5.45
N TYR A 225 -11.08 -10.64 -6.68
CA TYR A 225 -10.36 -10.22 -7.88
C TYR A 225 -11.05 -9.03 -8.52
N GLY A 226 -10.27 -8.12 -9.07
CA GLY A 226 -10.76 -6.92 -9.74
C GLY A 226 -9.64 -6.27 -10.54
N GLY A 227 -9.80 -5.01 -10.91
CA GLY A 227 -8.75 -4.23 -11.54
C GLY A 227 -9.28 -3.09 -12.41
N HIS A 228 -8.39 -2.16 -12.70
CA HIS A 228 -8.69 -1.03 -13.58
C HIS A 228 -8.60 -1.40 -15.06
N THR A 229 -7.91 -2.49 -15.41
CA THR A 229 -7.66 -2.94 -16.79
C THR A 229 -8.42 -4.22 -17.15
N GLU A 230 -8.41 -5.21 -16.26
CA GLU A 230 -9.06 -6.51 -16.43
C GLU A 230 -9.73 -6.91 -15.12
N ASN A 231 -10.81 -7.72 -15.19
CA ASN A 231 -11.61 -8.10 -14.01
C ASN A 231 -10.86 -8.97 -13.00
N ASP A 232 -9.69 -9.51 -13.34
CA ASP A 232 -8.87 -10.38 -12.49
C ASP A 232 -7.42 -9.90 -12.35
N ALA A 233 -7.12 -8.68 -12.82
CA ALA A 233 -5.76 -8.14 -12.81
C ALA A 233 -5.21 -7.97 -11.39
N GLU A 234 -6.07 -7.64 -10.43
CA GLU A 234 -5.68 -7.34 -9.06
C GLU A 234 -6.31 -8.31 -8.05
N ILE A 235 -5.58 -8.65 -7.01
CA ILE A 235 -6.04 -9.37 -5.82
C ILE A 235 -6.26 -8.34 -4.73
N TYR A 236 -7.50 -8.01 -4.43
CA TYR A 236 -7.86 -7.15 -3.30
C TYR A 236 -8.01 -7.98 -2.04
N VAL A 237 -7.51 -7.47 -0.93
CA VAL A 237 -7.53 -8.18 0.35
C VAL A 237 -7.96 -7.26 1.49
N VAL A 238 -8.91 -7.74 2.27
CA VAL A 238 -9.27 -7.19 3.58
C VAL A 238 -8.63 -8.07 4.65
N ALA A 239 -7.61 -7.55 5.29
CA ALA A 239 -6.90 -8.23 6.37
C ALA A 239 -7.22 -7.57 7.71
N ARG A 240 -7.54 -8.35 8.74
CA ARG A 240 -7.85 -7.85 10.08
C ARG A 240 -6.72 -8.11 11.06
N LYS A 241 -6.42 -7.12 11.88
CA LYS A 241 -5.63 -7.33 13.08
C LYS A 241 -6.53 -8.00 14.13
N PRO A 242 -6.19 -9.20 14.63
CA PRO A 242 -6.99 -9.87 15.64
C PRO A 242 -7.28 -8.97 16.85
N GLY A 243 -8.48 -9.11 17.41
CA GLY A 243 -8.82 -8.48 18.68
C GLY A 243 -7.96 -9.05 19.82
N THR A 244 -7.66 -8.24 20.83
CA THR A 244 -7.17 -8.77 22.11
C THR A 244 -8.31 -9.52 22.79
N ALA A 245 -8.11 -10.82 23.04
CA ALA A 245 -9.05 -11.62 23.84
C ALA A 245 -9.16 -11.09 25.26
#